data_b3dc541069948c4e1495c965b38bd360
#
_entry.id   b3dc541069948c4e1495c965b38bd360
#
_cell.length_a   1.000
_cell.length_b   1.000
_cell.length_c   1.000
_cell.angle_alpha   90.00
_cell.angle_beta   90.00
_cell.angle_gamma   90.00
#
_symmetry.space_group_name_H-M   'P 1'
#
loop_
_entity.id
_entity.type
_entity.pdbx_description
1 polymer ?
#
loop_
_entity_poly.entity_id
_entity_poly.type
_entity_poly.pdbx_seq_one_letter_code
_entity_poly.pdbx_strand_id
1 'polypeptide(L)'
;MRRLPVCVLFVLLAVTAAGAQELDTQPIQIGGVTFSGSVRERYEAWDWFEPASGNNLYGYSGTVIRFGFSQVRTNYDWNVEFEAPVLLGLPNHAANPAPLGQYGLGGSYYAANHDEQNTAFIFPKQVFLRLKWEHASLRLGRFEFTDGSEVAPKDPTLTSLKTDRIGQRLIGNFGFSDVMRSLDGVQFLYANGPWNFTAVSAIPTRGVFQVDGWGWVKTPVTYVALTRQVAFGKSHAEWRAFGIYYNDDRSVVKTDNRPAAVRATDLGGINIGTYGGHFILAAPTNSAGEFDLLGWGVLQSGEWGQLKQRSGAFAAEGGWQPAFASAVRPWIRGGYYYSSGDGNAADGTHGTFFAILPTPRVYARFPFFNSMNNTDLFAEVMLRPTKKLAIRSDVHGLWLSNKNDLWYTGGGAFQPWTFGFSGRPSNGA
;
A
#
# COMPACT_ATOMS: atom_id res chain seq x y z
N MET A 1 -32.63 -9.49 28.21
CA MET A 1 -31.30 -8.99 28.59
C MET A 1 -30.32 -10.16 28.64
N ARG A 2 -29.65 -10.45 27.55
CA ARG A 2 -28.59 -11.48 27.49
C ARG A 2 -27.23 -10.76 27.56
N ARG A 3 -26.47 -11.04 28.60
CA ARG A 3 -25.13 -10.51 28.80
C ARG A 3 -24.18 -11.20 27.81
N LEU A 4 -23.55 -10.44 26.93
CA LEU A 4 -22.43 -10.90 26.11
C LEU A 4 -21.20 -11.07 27.03
N PRO A 5 -20.49 -12.19 26.97
CA PRO A 5 -19.20 -12.30 27.63
C PRO A 5 -18.14 -11.57 26.80
N VAL A 6 -17.53 -10.55 27.36
CA VAL A 6 -16.31 -9.96 26.83
C VAL A 6 -15.18 -10.92 27.09
N CYS A 7 -14.82 -11.74 26.09
CA CYS A 7 -13.58 -12.50 26.12
C CYS A 7 -12.44 -11.57 25.72
N VAL A 8 -11.74 -11.01 26.71
CA VAL A 8 -10.43 -10.39 26.49
C VAL A 8 -9.40 -11.51 26.38
N LEU A 9 -9.05 -11.89 25.15
CA LEU A 9 -8.00 -12.84 24.88
C LEU A 9 -6.64 -12.10 24.92
N PHE A 10 -5.94 -12.18 26.04
CA PHE A 10 -4.52 -11.80 26.11
C PHE A 10 -3.70 -12.92 25.43
N VAL A 11 -3.38 -12.75 24.15
CA VAL A 11 -2.34 -13.55 23.50
C VAL A 11 -0.99 -12.99 23.91
N LEU A 12 -0.35 -13.59 24.89
CA LEU A 12 1.08 -13.42 25.16
C LEU A 12 1.83 -14.14 24.03
N LEU A 13 2.09 -13.45 22.93
CA LEU A 13 3.10 -13.87 21.97
C LEU A 13 4.47 -13.62 22.61
N ALA A 14 5.06 -14.67 23.16
CA ALA A 14 6.50 -14.71 23.40
C ALA A 14 7.16 -14.78 22.00
N VAL A 15 7.32 -13.63 21.37
CA VAL A 15 8.22 -13.50 20.22
C VAL A 15 9.61 -13.64 20.79
N THR A 16 10.17 -14.85 20.74
CA THR A 16 11.62 -14.98 20.72
C THR A 16 12.04 -14.23 19.45
N ALA A 17 12.52 -13.01 19.64
CA ALA A 17 13.23 -12.29 18.59
C ALA A 17 14.49 -13.12 18.29
N ALA A 18 14.38 -14.09 17.39
CA ALA A 18 15.49 -14.49 16.58
C ALA A 18 15.83 -13.22 15.82
N GLY A 19 16.77 -12.43 16.35
CA GLY A 19 17.27 -11.26 15.69
C GLY A 19 17.72 -11.72 14.32
N ALA A 20 17.06 -11.25 13.27
CA ALA A 20 17.66 -11.24 11.96
C ALA A 20 18.94 -10.43 12.16
N GLN A 21 20.04 -11.15 12.36
CA GLN A 21 21.36 -10.56 12.37
C GLN A 21 21.55 -10.14 10.92
N GLU A 22 21.32 -8.88 10.65
CA GLU A 22 21.74 -8.26 9.42
C GLU A 22 23.25 -8.46 9.38
N LEU A 23 23.70 -9.46 8.63
CA LEU A 23 25.11 -9.63 8.33
C LEU A 23 25.46 -8.36 7.57
N ASP A 24 26.20 -7.45 8.22
CA ASP A 24 26.72 -6.23 7.64
C ASP A 24 27.81 -6.61 6.62
N THR A 25 27.39 -7.25 5.54
CA THR A 25 28.24 -7.62 4.42
C THR A 25 28.38 -6.38 3.55
N GLN A 26 29.57 -5.80 3.59
CA GLN A 26 29.90 -4.70 2.68
C GLN A 26 29.63 -5.18 1.24
N PRO A 27 28.92 -4.39 0.42
CA PRO A 27 28.63 -4.76 -0.95
C PRO A 27 29.95 -5.02 -1.72
N ILE A 28 29.97 -6.09 -2.49
CA ILE A 28 31.13 -6.41 -3.33
C ILE A 28 31.22 -5.36 -4.44
N GLN A 29 32.37 -4.70 -4.57
CA GLN A 29 32.62 -3.70 -5.62
C GLN A 29 33.73 -4.19 -6.56
N ILE A 30 33.45 -4.22 -7.85
CA ILE A 30 34.41 -4.58 -8.90
C ILE A 30 34.33 -3.52 -9.99
N GLY A 31 35.43 -2.80 -10.26
CA GLY A 31 35.48 -1.78 -11.31
C GLY A 31 34.49 -0.63 -11.15
N GLY A 32 34.06 -0.32 -9.90
CA GLY A 32 33.05 0.69 -9.60
C GLY A 32 31.60 0.23 -9.84
N VAL A 33 31.37 -1.06 -10.13
CA VAL A 33 30.05 -1.70 -10.11
C VAL A 33 29.88 -2.38 -8.76
N THR A 34 28.74 -2.14 -8.12
CA THR A 34 28.35 -2.73 -6.85
C THR A 34 27.48 -3.94 -7.12
N PHE A 35 27.87 -5.10 -6.60
CA PHE A 35 27.01 -6.28 -6.51
C PHE A 35 26.32 -6.30 -5.16
N SER A 36 25.01 -6.51 -5.16
CA SER A 36 24.19 -6.62 -3.95
C SER A 36 23.30 -7.86 -4.03
N GLY A 37 22.99 -8.42 -2.87
CA GLY A 37 22.05 -9.53 -2.75
C GLY A 37 21.40 -9.55 -1.39
N SER A 38 20.20 -10.14 -1.31
CA SER A 38 19.49 -10.37 -0.06
C SER A 38 18.64 -11.63 -0.16
N VAL A 39 18.45 -12.29 0.98
CA VAL A 39 17.51 -13.38 1.14
C VAL A 39 16.59 -13.03 2.30
N ARG A 40 15.28 -13.07 2.06
CA ARG A 40 14.26 -12.91 3.08
C ARG A 40 13.46 -14.20 3.15
N GLU A 41 13.50 -14.85 4.29
CA GLU A 41 12.69 -16.04 4.58
C GLU A 41 11.61 -15.69 5.58
N ARG A 42 10.37 -16.12 5.31
CA ARG A 42 9.25 -16.00 6.23
C ARG A 42 8.45 -17.29 6.26
N TYR A 43 8.17 -17.76 7.46
CA TYR A 43 7.12 -18.73 7.70
C TYR A 43 5.90 -17.97 8.20
N GLU A 44 4.78 -18.08 7.49
CA GLU A 44 3.52 -17.46 7.86
C GLU A 44 2.54 -18.52 8.33
N ALA A 45 2.03 -18.36 9.54
CA ALA A 45 0.95 -19.17 10.11
C ALA A 45 -0.31 -18.30 10.20
N TRP A 46 -1.41 -18.81 9.70
CA TRP A 46 -2.68 -18.12 9.64
C TRP A 46 -3.74 -18.92 10.38
N ASP A 47 -4.40 -18.27 11.33
CA ASP A 47 -5.64 -18.70 11.96
C ASP A 47 -6.61 -17.54 11.86
N TRP A 48 -7.50 -17.60 10.87
CA TRP A 48 -8.30 -16.45 10.48
C TRP A 48 -9.64 -16.44 11.23
N PHE A 49 -10.72 -16.67 10.59
CA PHE A 49 -12.04 -16.85 11.17
C PHE A 49 -12.64 -18.12 10.58
N GLU A 50 -13.55 -18.76 11.29
CA GLU A 50 -14.14 -20.02 10.82
C GLU A 50 -15.02 -19.76 9.60
N PRO A 51 -14.68 -20.31 8.43
CA PRO A 51 -15.45 -20.14 7.22
C PRO A 51 -16.59 -21.17 7.15
N ALA A 52 -17.63 -20.86 6.35
CA ALA A 52 -18.69 -21.84 6.05
C ALA A 52 -18.16 -23.03 5.25
N SER A 53 -17.08 -22.87 4.50
CA SER A 53 -16.38 -23.91 3.73
C SER A 53 -14.93 -23.49 3.52
N GLY A 54 -14.04 -24.44 3.25
CA GLY A 54 -12.61 -24.21 3.11
C GLY A 54 -11.85 -24.31 4.44
N ASN A 55 -10.60 -23.93 4.45
CA ASN A 55 -9.72 -23.98 5.61
C ASN A 55 -9.05 -22.62 5.85
N ASN A 56 -9.17 -22.10 7.07
CA ASN A 56 -8.57 -20.85 7.52
C ASN A 56 -7.32 -21.06 8.41
N LEU A 57 -7.05 -22.30 8.81
CA LEU A 57 -5.85 -22.65 9.60
C LEU A 57 -4.82 -23.32 8.70
N TYR A 58 -3.73 -22.62 8.43
CA TYR A 58 -2.66 -23.12 7.58
C TYR A 58 -1.33 -22.40 7.85
N GLY A 59 -0.25 -22.97 7.31
CA GLY A 59 1.06 -22.31 7.27
C GLY A 59 1.75 -22.55 5.94
N TYR A 60 2.58 -21.63 5.54
CA TYR A 60 3.40 -21.74 4.33
C TYR A 60 4.74 -20.99 4.52
N SER A 61 5.72 -21.32 3.69
CA SER A 61 7.02 -20.66 3.64
C SER A 61 7.11 -19.78 2.39
N GLY A 62 7.59 -18.55 2.56
CA GLY A 62 7.85 -17.59 1.50
C GLY A 62 9.29 -17.07 1.55
N THR A 63 10.10 -17.48 0.58
CA THR A 63 11.47 -17.02 0.39
C THR A 63 11.53 -16.01 -0.74
N VAL A 64 12.18 -14.88 -0.52
CA VAL A 64 12.48 -13.89 -1.56
C VAL A 64 13.98 -13.74 -1.67
N ILE A 65 14.52 -14.09 -2.82
CA ILE A 65 15.92 -13.90 -3.14
C ILE A 65 16.02 -12.70 -4.09
N ARG A 66 16.83 -11.72 -3.75
CA ARG A 66 17.16 -10.59 -4.64
C ARG A 66 18.66 -10.56 -4.87
N PHE A 67 19.06 -10.26 -6.08
CA PHE A 67 20.46 -9.99 -6.43
C PHE A 67 20.53 -9.03 -7.60
N GLY A 68 21.58 -8.23 -7.63
CA GLY A 68 21.68 -7.24 -8.68
C GLY A 68 23.02 -6.54 -8.76
N PHE A 69 23.13 -5.72 -9.78
CA PHE A 69 24.28 -4.90 -10.09
C PHE A 69 23.84 -3.45 -10.20
N SER A 70 24.65 -2.55 -9.68
CA SER A 70 24.39 -1.12 -9.78
C SER A 70 25.68 -0.32 -9.91
N GLN A 71 25.56 0.85 -10.48
CA GLN A 71 26.66 1.79 -10.51
C GLN A 71 26.12 3.21 -10.29
N VAL A 72 26.76 3.96 -9.40
CA VAL A 72 26.46 5.34 -9.13
C VAL A 72 27.61 6.21 -9.64
N ARG A 73 27.29 7.16 -10.53
CA ARG A 73 28.20 8.18 -11.06
C ARG A 73 27.62 9.57 -10.79
N THR A 74 28.40 10.60 -11.05
CA THR A 74 27.97 11.99 -10.82
C THR A 74 26.72 12.33 -11.65
N ASN A 75 26.75 12.02 -12.94
CA ASN A 75 25.72 12.43 -13.90
C ASN A 75 24.70 11.35 -14.23
N TYR A 76 24.94 10.12 -13.79
CA TYR A 76 23.98 9.02 -13.99
C TYR A 76 24.16 7.94 -12.92
N ASP A 77 23.15 7.12 -12.77
CA ASP A 77 23.24 5.79 -12.15
C ASP A 77 22.34 4.81 -12.90
N TRP A 78 22.66 3.53 -12.74
CA TRP A 78 21.84 2.46 -13.25
C TRP A 78 21.75 1.31 -12.23
N ASN A 79 20.69 0.55 -12.33
CA ASN A 79 20.45 -0.64 -11.53
C ASN A 79 19.84 -1.75 -12.38
N VAL A 80 20.33 -2.98 -12.18
CA VAL A 80 19.76 -4.22 -12.71
C VAL A 80 19.60 -5.16 -11.52
N GLU A 81 18.37 -5.38 -11.08
CA GLU A 81 18.02 -6.24 -9.95
C GLU A 81 17.03 -7.30 -10.39
N PHE A 82 17.31 -8.54 -10.02
CA PHE A 82 16.42 -9.68 -10.17
C PHE A 82 15.80 -10.06 -8.82
N GLU A 83 14.58 -10.58 -8.88
CA GLU A 83 13.88 -11.14 -7.74
C GLU A 83 13.42 -12.56 -8.08
N ALA A 84 13.62 -13.47 -7.13
CA ALA A 84 13.16 -14.85 -7.22
C ALA A 84 12.32 -15.19 -5.98
N PRO A 85 10.98 -15.04 -6.05
CA PRO A 85 10.08 -15.56 -5.02
C PRO A 85 9.96 -17.07 -5.12
N VAL A 86 9.99 -17.75 -3.97
CA VAL A 86 9.79 -19.19 -3.80
C VAL A 86 8.75 -19.38 -2.71
N LEU A 87 7.62 -19.99 -3.04
CA LEU A 87 6.50 -20.22 -2.11
C LEU A 87 6.31 -21.74 -1.96
N LEU A 88 6.32 -22.24 -0.73
CA LEU A 88 6.23 -23.66 -0.43
C LEU A 88 5.10 -23.94 0.58
N GLY A 89 4.31 -24.98 0.31
CA GLY A 89 3.24 -25.42 1.19
C GLY A 89 2.02 -24.49 1.20
N LEU A 90 1.72 -23.83 0.09
CA LEU A 90 0.53 -23.00 -0.03
C LEU A 90 -0.76 -23.83 0.21
N PRO A 91 -1.78 -23.25 0.89
CA PRO A 91 -2.97 -23.99 1.29
C PRO A 91 -3.92 -24.22 0.12
N ASN A 92 -4.22 -25.48 -0.19
CA ASN A 92 -5.12 -25.86 -1.29
C ASN A 92 -6.62 -25.76 -0.94
N HIS A 93 -6.98 -25.49 0.33
CA HIS A 93 -8.39 -25.34 0.72
C HIS A 93 -8.71 -23.95 1.29
N ALA A 94 -7.75 -23.02 1.35
CA ALA A 94 -7.98 -21.65 1.81
C ALA A 94 -8.43 -20.72 0.70
N ALA A 95 -8.71 -21.21 -0.49
CA ALA A 95 -9.27 -20.46 -1.60
C ALA A 95 -10.74 -20.80 -1.78
N ASN A 96 -11.59 -19.77 -1.96
CA ASN A 96 -13.01 -19.94 -2.26
C ASN A 96 -13.33 -19.30 -3.61
N PRO A 97 -14.30 -19.87 -4.35
CA PRO A 97 -14.83 -19.23 -5.53
C PRO A 97 -15.37 -17.83 -5.21
N ALA A 98 -15.28 -16.92 -6.18
CA ALA A 98 -15.91 -15.61 -6.04
C ALA A 98 -17.40 -15.73 -5.66
N PRO A 99 -17.95 -14.85 -4.83
CA PRO A 99 -17.37 -13.59 -4.35
C PRO A 99 -16.61 -13.69 -3.02
N LEU A 100 -16.45 -14.86 -2.43
CA LEU A 100 -15.94 -15.03 -1.06
C LEU A 100 -14.43 -14.71 -0.94
N GLY A 101 -13.68 -14.85 -2.04
CA GLY A 101 -12.25 -14.60 -2.05
C GLY A 101 -11.43 -15.64 -1.26
N GLN A 102 -10.18 -15.35 -1.07
CA GLN A 102 -9.21 -16.22 -0.42
C GLN A 102 -9.13 -15.91 1.08
N TYR A 103 -8.87 -16.94 1.88
CA TYR A 103 -8.66 -16.80 3.31
C TYR A 103 -7.18 -16.49 3.61
N GLY A 104 -6.83 -15.19 3.62
CA GLY A 104 -5.48 -14.72 3.90
C GLY A 104 -4.53 -14.76 2.71
N LEU A 105 -3.24 -14.52 2.99
CA LEU A 105 -2.21 -14.38 1.92
C LEU A 105 -1.93 -15.71 1.23
N GLY A 106 -1.85 -16.82 1.97
CA GLY A 106 -1.58 -18.14 1.40
C GLY A 106 -2.61 -18.55 0.35
N GLY A 107 -3.91 -18.34 0.64
CA GLY A 107 -4.97 -18.58 -0.32
C GLY A 107 -4.90 -17.65 -1.54
N SER A 108 -4.49 -16.40 -1.35
CA SER A 108 -4.28 -15.46 -2.45
C SER A 108 -3.11 -15.88 -3.36
N TYR A 109 -2.00 -16.33 -2.79
CA TYR A 109 -0.88 -16.87 -3.56
C TYR A 109 -1.27 -18.15 -4.30
N TYR A 110 -1.94 -19.08 -3.64
CA TYR A 110 -2.39 -20.34 -4.25
C TYR A 110 -3.25 -20.07 -5.49
N ALA A 111 -4.31 -19.27 -5.34
CA ALA A 111 -5.20 -18.91 -6.46
C ALA A 111 -4.51 -18.11 -7.57
N ALA A 112 -3.50 -17.28 -7.24
CA ALA A 112 -2.78 -16.48 -8.22
C ALA A 112 -1.74 -17.30 -9.02
N ASN A 113 -1.35 -18.48 -8.55
CA ASN A 113 -0.33 -19.32 -9.14
C ASN A 113 -0.88 -20.69 -9.62
N HIS A 114 -2.02 -20.66 -10.30
CA HIS A 114 -2.65 -21.84 -10.94
C HIS A 114 -2.98 -22.98 -9.98
N ASP A 115 -3.35 -22.64 -8.73
CA ASP A 115 -3.68 -23.59 -7.68
C ASP A 115 -2.53 -24.56 -7.33
N GLU A 116 -1.30 -24.09 -7.48
CA GLU A 116 -0.10 -24.83 -7.11
C GLU A 116 0.30 -24.56 -5.64
N GLN A 117 0.62 -25.64 -4.89
CA GLN A 117 1.08 -25.54 -3.52
C GLN A 117 2.55 -25.11 -3.39
N ASN A 118 3.34 -25.36 -4.42
CA ASN A 118 4.75 -25.00 -4.48
C ASN A 118 5.03 -24.31 -5.80
N THR A 119 5.53 -23.09 -5.74
CA THR A 119 5.76 -22.31 -6.95
C THR A 119 6.96 -21.38 -6.77
N ALA A 120 7.69 -21.15 -7.85
CA ALA A 120 8.82 -20.25 -7.89
C ALA A 120 8.99 -19.65 -9.29
N PHE A 121 9.55 -18.46 -9.34
CA PHE A 121 9.90 -17.81 -10.60
C PHE A 121 11.09 -16.88 -10.40
N ILE A 122 11.72 -16.42 -11.47
CA ILE A 122 12.76 -15.38 -11.46
C ILE A 122 12.43 -14.33 -12.51
N PHE A 123 12.49 -13.06 -12.13
CA PHE A 123 12.21 -11.96 -13.04
C PHE A 123 13.02 -10.69 -12.69
N PRO A 124 13.22 -9.77 -13.66
CA PRO A 124 13.85 -8.48 -13.39
C PRO A 124 12.89 -7.61 -12.57
N LYS A 125 13.28 -7.34 -11.33
CA LYS A 125 12.56 -6.51 -10.37
C LYS A 125 12.75 -5.04 -10.66
N GLN A 126 14.00 -4.64 -10.92
CA GLN A 126 14.34 -3.28 -11.32
C GLN A 126 15.38 -3.31 -12.42
N VAL A 127 15.16 -2.57 -13.48
CA VAL A 127 16.13 -2.35 -14.57
C VAL A 127 15.93 -0.93 -15.05
N PHE A 128 16.79 -0.02 -14.62
CA PHE A 128 16.66 1.38 -14.98
C PHE A 128 17.99 2.09 -15.19
N LEU A 129 17.95 3.16 -15.97
CA LEU A 129 18.93 4.21 -16.04
C LEU A 129 18.34 5.49 -15.45
N ARG A 130 19.10 6.19 -14.59
CA ARG A 130 18.75 7.52 -14.09
C ARG A 130 19.83 8.52 -14.50
N LEU A 131 19.46 9.52 -15.26
CA LEU A 131 20.27 10.69 -15.57
C LEU A 131 20.09 11.73 -14.47
N LYS A 132 21.15 12.42 -14.11
CA LYS A 132 21.18 13.39 -12.99
C LYS A 132 21.77 14.71 -13.44
N TRP A 133 21.11 15.80 -13.03
CA TRP A 133 21.56 17.18 -13.12
C TRP A 133 21.55 17.81 -11.73
N GLU A 134 21.99 19.04 -11.61
CA GLU A 134 22.10 19.73 -10.31
C GLU A 134 20.79 19.71 -9.50
N HIS A 135 19.67 19.99 -10.15
CA HIS A 135 18.35 20.08 -9.51
C HIS A 135 17.33 19.07 -10.05
N ALA A 136 17.70 18.24 -10.99
CA ALA A 136 16.76 17.35 -11.66
C ALA A 136 17.31 15.93 -11.84
N SER A 137 16.43 14.97 -11.99
CA SER A 137 16.78 13.64 -12.47
C SER A 137 15.68 13.04 -13.32
N LEU A 138 16.07 12.19 -14.27
CA LEU A 138 15.18 11.44 -15.14
C LEU A 138 15.52 9.95 -15.05
N ARG A 139 14.60 9.13 -14.58
CA ARG A 139 14.74 7.67 -14.48
C ARG A 139 13.87 7.01 -15.54
N LEU A 140 14.45 6.09 -16.29
CA LEU A 140 13.83 5.37 -17.41
C LEU A 140 13.98 3.87 -17.21
N GLY A 141 12.93 3.10 -17.39
CA GLY A 141 12.93 1.65 -17.30
C GLY A 141 11.99 1.09 -16.22
N ARG A 142 12.36 -0.03 -15.63
CA ARG A 142 11.60 -0.70 -14.56
C ARG A 142 12.10 -0.26 -13.18
N PHE A 143 11.19 0.21 -12.35
CA PHE A 143 11.53 0.70 -11.01
C PHE A 143 10.37 0.53 -10.02
N GLU A 144 10.69 0.52 -8.73
CA GLU A 144 9.70 0.63 -7.67
C GLU A 144 9.31 2.10 -7.47
N PHE A 145 8.01 2.35 -7.28
CA PHE A 145 7.46 3.66 -6.96
C PHE A 145 6.28 3.52 -6.00
N THR A 146 6.21 4.43 -5.06
CA THR A 146 5.08 4.56 -4.12
C THR A 146 4.71 6.03 -4.00
N ASP A 147 3.42 6.36 -4.13
CA ASP A 147 2.95 7.72 -3.98
C ASP A 147 3.16 8.22 -2.54
N GLY A 148 3.46 9.49 -2.41
CA GLY A 148 3.60 10.18 -1.14
C GLY A 148 4.95 9.98 -0.44
N SER A 149 5.76 8.99 -0.82
CA SER A 149 7.04 8.67 -0.17
C SER A 149 8.27 9.07 -0.99
N GLU A 150 8.12 9.57 -2.21
CA GLU A 150 9.23 9.88 -3.12
C GLU A 150 10.11 11.07 -2.68
N VAL A 151 9.63 11.86 -1.73
CA VAL A 151 10.38 12.95 -1.10
C VAL A 151 10.39 12.73 0.41
N ALA A 152 11.55 12.44 0.97
CA ALA A 152 11.68 12.26 2.42
C ALA A 152 11.86 13.64 3.10
N PRO A 153 11.03 13.98 4.11
CA PRO A 153 11.28 15.12 4.97
C PRO A 153 12.58 14.92 5.78
N LYS A 154 13.21 16.02 6.18
CA LYS A 154 14.36 15.94 7.09
C LYS A 154 13.94 15.64 8.53
N ASP A 155 12.75 16.03 8.90
CA ASP A 155 12.18 15.81 10.23
C ASP A 155 11.75 14.36 10.40
N PRO A 156 12.16 13.64 11.48
CA PRO A 156 11.84 12.22 11.68
C PRO A 156 10.35 11.94 11.87
N THR A 157 9.62 12.84 12.54
CA THR A 157 8.18 12.70 12.75
C THR A 157 7.42 12.83 11.43
N LEU A 158 7.77 13.84 10.62
CA LEU A 158 7.20 13.98 9.29
C LEU A 158 7.55 12.80 8.38
N THR A 159 8.76 12.26 8.48
CA THR A 159 9.17 11.06 7.73
C THR A 159 8.31 9.86 8.11
N SER A 160 8.08 9.63 9.42
CA SER A 160 7.19 8.54 9.89
C SER A 160 5.76 8.75 9.41
N LEU A 161 5.21 9.97 9.49
CA LEU A 161 3.88 10.29 8.99
C LEU A 161 3.74 9.98 7.49
N LYS A 162 4.73 10.35 6.69
CA LYS A 162 4.71 10.05 5.25
C LYS A 162 4.79 8.56 4.97
N THR A 163 5.69 7.85 5.62
CA THR A 163 5.91 6.42 5.38
C THR A 163 4.75 5.58 5.87
N ASP A 164 4.26 5.85 7.09
CA ASP A 164 3.32 4.97 7.77
C ASP A 164 1.86 5.35 7.50
N ARG A 165 1.58 6.62 7.15
CA ARG A 165 0.21 7.14 7.09
C ARG A 165 -0.21 7.72 5.73
N ILE A 166 0.73 8.13 4.87
CA ILE A 166 0.42 8.75 3.56
C ILE A 166 0.84 7.84 2.42
N GLY A 167 2.08 7.38 2.44
CA GLY A 167 2.64 6.59 1.35
C GLY A 167 1.83 5.35 1.02
N GLN A 168 1.76 5.02 -0.27
CA GLN A 168 1.13 3.81 -0.79
C GLN A 168 -0.41 3.75 -0.68
N ARG A 169 -1.08 4.86 -0.40
CA ARG A 169 -2.55 4.89 -0.36
C ARG A 169 -3.19 4.71 -1.73
N LEU A 170 -2.56 5.26 -2.77
CA LEU A 170 -3.08 5.27 -4.14
C LEU A 170 -2.21 4.47 -5.10
N ILE A 171 -0.88 4.56 -4.97
CA ILE A 171 0.07 3.76 -5.74
C ILE A 171 1.07 3.14 -4.78
N GLY A 172 0.99 1.83 -4.59
CA GLY A 172 1.84 1.05 -3.71
C GLY A 172 2.52 -0.12 -4.41
N ASN A 173 3.64 -0.56 -3.86
CA ASN A 173 4.42 -1.67 -4.38
C ASN A 173 4.10 -3.02 -3.73
N PHE A 174 3.22 -3.08 -2.74
CA PHE A 174 2.91 -4.28 -1.96
C PHE A 174 4.14 -4.88 -1.24
N GLY A 175 4.96 -4.03 -0.65
CA GLY A 175 6.23 -4.44 -0.02
C GLY A 175 6.13 -5.52 1.06
N PHE A 176 4.93 -5.82 1.57
CA PHE A 176 4.67 -6.92 2.50
C PHE A 176 4.51 -8.29 1.80
N SER A 177 4.20 -8.33 0.50
CA SER A 177 4.09 -9.58 -0.25
C SER A 177 5.47 -10.15 -0.61
N ASP A 178 5.51 -11.38 -1.12
CA ASP A 178 6.74 -12.05 -1.52
C ASP A 178 7.08 -11.84 -3.00
N VAL A 179 6.26 -11.09 -3.73
CA VAL A 179 6.49 -10.80 -5.16
C VAL A 179 6.62 -9.30 -5.41
N MET A 180 5.74 -8.48 -4.80
CA MET A 180 5.73 -7.03 -4.95
C MET A 180 5.48 -6.54 -6.39
N ARG A 181 5.22 -5.24 -6.55
CA ARG A 181 4.96 -4.59 -7.83
C ARG A 181 6.10 -3.65 -8.21
N SER A 182 6.42 -3.58 -9.49
CA SER A 182 7.24 -2.53 -10.10
C SER A 182 6.43 -1.78 -11.17
N LEU A 183 6.98 -0.70 -11.68
CA LEU A 183 6.42 0.11 -12.76
C LEU A 183 7.44 0.18 -13.90
N ASP A 184 6.99 0.01 -15.13
CA ASP A 184 7.79 0.23 -16.34
C ASP A 184 7.41 1.57 -16.94
N GLY A 185 8.37 2.51 -17.00
CA GLY A 185 8.07 3.84 -17.49
C GLY A 185 9.16 4.87 -17.24
N VAL A 186 8.71 6.09 -16.99
CA VAL A 186 9.57 7.26 -16.80
C VAL A 186 9.21 7.97 -15.50
N GLN A 187 10.22 8.41 -14.75
CA GLN A 187 10.06 9.28 -13.60
C GLN A 187 10.99 10.49 -13.74
N PHE A 188 10.43 11.68 -13.62
CA PHE A 188 11.15 12.93 -13.53
C PHE A 188 11.02 13.50 -12.12
N LEU A 189 12.13 13.96 -11.56
CA LEU A 189 12.22 14.64 -10.26
C LEU A 189 12.93 15.98 -10.48
N TYR A 190 12.39 17.03 -9.87
CA TYR A 190 13.06 18.33 -9.75
C TYR A 190 13.01 18.78 -8.30
N ALA A 191 14.16 19.17 -7.73
CA ALA A 191 14.26 19.62 -6.35
C ALA A 191 15.14 20.87 -6.28
N ASN A 192 14.59 21.98 -5.75
CA ASN A 192 15.31 23.21 -5.52
C ASN A 192 14.82 23.90 -4.25
N GLY A 193 15.71 24.07 -3.28
CA GLY A 193 15.39 24.61 -1.97
C GLY A 193 14.28 23.80 -1.28
N PRO A 194 13.17 24.43 -0.86
CA PRO A 194 12.08 23.75 -0.19
C PRO A 194 11.12 23.04 -1.14
N TRP A 195 11.27 23.18 -2.44
CA TRP A 195 10.36 22.70 -3.46
C TRP A 195 10.82 21.40 -4.09
N ASN A 196 9.88 20.50 -4.30
CA ASN A 196 10.07 19.31 -5.12
C ASN A 196 8.88 19.12 -6.07
N PHE A 197 9.19 18.79 -7.32
CA PHE A 197 8.23 18.37 -8.32
C PHE A 197 8.55 16.93 -8.73
N THR A 198 7.54 16.07 -8.78
CA THR A 198 7.62 14.68 -9.22
C THR A 198 6.64 14.45 -10.35
N ALA A 199 7.08 13.82 -11.43
CA ALA A 199 6.21 13.31 -12.48
C ALA A 199 6.57 11.86 -12.79
N VAL A 200 5.56 10.99 -12.93
CA VAL A 200 5.71 9.58 -13.30
C VAL A 200 4.68 9.25 -14.36
N SER A 201 5.09 8.55 -15.42
CA SER A 201 4.18 7.93 -16.37
C SER A 201 4.65 6.51 -16.61
N ALA A 202 3.82 5.52 -16.26
CA ALA A 202 4.28 4.14 -16.23
C ALA A 202 3.12 3.13 -16.31
N ILE A 203 3.47 1.89 -16.63
CA ILE A 203 2.58 0.73 -16.63
C ILE A 203 3.00 -0.19 -15.49
N PRO A 204 2.09 -0.62 -14.58
CA PRO A 204 2.43 -1.55 -13.51
C PRO A 204 2.74 -2.94 -14.08
N THR A 205 3.73 -3.60 -13.44
CA THR A 205 3.99 -5.01 -13.69
C THR A 205 2.89 -5.85 -13.01
N ARG A 206 2.62 -7.02 -13.55
CA ARG A 206 1.91 -8.06 -12.81
C ARG A 206 2.81 -8.57 -11.67
N GLY A 207 2.28 -9.37 -10.79
CA GLY A 207 2.97 -9.81 -9.58
C GLY A 207 2.06 -9.61 -8.39
N VAL A 208 2.56 -9.02 -7.30
CA VAL A 208 1.88 -8.91 -6.01
C VAL A 208 1.67 -10.26 -5.34
N PHE A 209 0.84 -11.14 -5.89
CA PHE A 209 0.62 -12.51 -5.40
C PHE A 209 1.02 -13.59 -6.43
N GLN A 210 1.16 -13.25 -7.70
CA GLN A 210 1.63 -14.14 -8.74
C GLN A 210 3.16 -14.07 -8.81
N VAL A 211 3.86 -15.22 -8.69
CA VAL A 211 5.33 -15.27 -8.67
C VAL A 211 5.96 -14.81 -9.99
N ASP A 212 5.24 -14.90 -11.12
CA ASP A 212 5.65 -14.28 -12.38
C ASP A 212 5.35 -12.78 -12.36
N GLY A 213 6.30 -11.99 -11.86
CA GLY A 213 6.26 -10.53 -11.87
C GLY A 213 6.75 -9.87 -13.15
N TRP A 214 7.02 -10.64 -14.21
CA TRP A 214 7.66 -10.13 -15.43
C TRP A 214 6.77 -9.23 -16.28
N GLY A 215 5.54 -9.65 -16.58
CA GLY A 215 4.68 -9.01 -17.58
C GLY A 215 3.96 -7.76 -17.05
N TRP A 216 3.24 -7.08 -17.93
CA TRP A 216 2.45 -5.88 -17.62
C TRP A 216 1.01 -6.21 -17.27
N VAL A 217 0.45 -5.40 -16.39
CA VAL A 217 -0.99 -5.20 -16.27
C VAL A 217 -1.32 -3.93 -17.04
N LYS A 218 -2.07 -4.02 -18.11
CA LYS A 218 -2.34 -2.90 -19.03
C LYS A 218 -3.23 -1.83 -18.40
N THR A 219 -2.74 -1.22 -17.32
CA THR A 219 -3.41 -0.15 -16.58
C THR A 219 -2.43 1.01 -16.36
N PRO A 220 -2.10 1.76 -17.44
CA PRO A 220 -1.16 2.87 -17.33
C PRO A 220 -1.62 3.91 -16.32
N VAL A 221 -0.66 4.48 -15.63
CA VAL A 221 -0.86 5.53 -14.64
C VAL A 221 0.09 6.69 -14.90
N THR A 222 -0.45 7.91 -14.84
CA THR A 222 0.34 9.15 -14.85
C THR A 222 0.12 9.87 -13.54
N TYR A 223 1.19 10.27 -12.89
CA TYR A 223 1.21 10.92 -11.59
C TYR A 223 2.05 12.19 -11.65
N VAL A 224 1.55 13.27 -11.08
CA VAL A 224 2.28 14.52 -10.90
C VAL A 224 2.08 15.03 -9.49
N ALA A 225 3.13 15.58 -8.86
CA ALA A 225 3.04 16.15 -7.53
C ALA A 225 3.99 17.31 -7.34
N LEU A 226 3.51 18.31 -6.60
CA LEU A 226 4.31 19.43 -6.11
C LEU A 226 4.32 19.41 -4.59
N THR A 227 5.51 19.37 -4.00
CA THR A 227 5.72 19.30 -2.56
C THR A 227 6.51 20.51 -2.10
N ARG A 228 6.15 21.09 -0.96
CA ARG A 228 6.95 22.14 -0.30
C ARG A 228 7.16 21.79 1.16
N GLN A 229 8.40 21.82 1.58
CA GLN A 229 8.81 21.71 2.99
C GLN A 229 9.04 23.09 3.58
N VAL A 230 8.57 23.33 4.79
CA VAL A 230 8.67 24.62 5.49
C VAL A 230 9.14 24.39 6.92
N ALA A 231 10.07 25.23 7.38
CA ALA A 231 10.46 25.30 8.79
C ALA A 231 10.09 26.67 9.35
N PHE A 232 9.51 26.68 10.54
CA PHE A 232 9.17 27.92 11.27
C PHE A 232 9.48 27.72 12.75
N GLY A 233 10.50 28.41 13.22
CA GLY A 233 11.07 28.18 14.56
C GLY A 233 11.60 26.75 14.69
N LYS A 234 11.07 26.00 15.67
CA LYS A 234 11.40 24.58 15.87
C LYS A 234 10.45 23.62 15.13
N SER A 235 9.38 24.15 14.55
CA SER A 235 8.36 23.35 13.89
C SER A 235 8.70 23.12 12.42
N HIS A 236 8.30 21.96 11.90
CA HIS A 236 8.47 21.57 10.51
C HIS A 236 7.12 21.20 9.92
N ALA A 237 6.86 21.60 8.68
CA ALA A 237 5.66 21.24 7.96
C ALA A 237 5.98 20.87 6.52
N GLU A 238 5.11 20.06 5.93
CA GLU A 238 5.10 19.80 4.50
C GLU A 238 3.66 19.90 3.99
N TRP A 239 3.47 20.53 2.85
CA TRP A 239 2.26 20.40 2.08
C TRP A 239 2.57 19.87 0.68
N ARG A 240 1.61 19.19 0.12
CA ARG A 240 1.69 18.58 -1.20
C ARG A 240 0.36 18.67 -1.91
N ALA A 241 0.40 18.98 -3.20
CA ALA A 241 -0.69 18.81 -4.12
C ALA A 241 -0.29 17.79 -5.18
N PHE A 242 -1.21 16.93 -5.61
CA PHE A 242 -0.95 15.93 -6.64
C PHE A 242 -2.16 15.67 -7.53
N GLY A 243 -1.88 15.14 -8.72
CA GLY A 243 -2.85 14.61 -9.65
C GLY A 243 -2.42 13.24 -10.15
N ILE A 244 -3.38 12.31 -10.30
CA ILE A 244 -3.18 10.98 -10.88
C ILE A 244 -4.21 10.80 -11.98
N TYR A 245 -3.78 10.31 -13.13
CA TYR A 245 -4.66 9.79 -14.16
C TYR A 245 -4.45 8.29 -14.29
N TYR A 246 -5.51 7.52 -14.12
CA TYR A 246 -5.54 6.07 -14.22
C TYR A 246 -6.43 5.65 -15.38
N ASN A 247 -5.90 4.77 -16.23
CA ASN A 247 -6.64 4.16 -17.33
C ASN A 247 -6.60 2.63 -17.18
N ASP A 248 -7.72 1.97 -17.43
CA ASP A 248 -7.83 0.51 -17.46
C ASP A 248 -8.78 0.08 -18.59
N ASP A 249 -8.21 -0.30 -19.72
CA ASP A 249 -8.96 -0.76 -20.89
C ASP A 249 -9.08 -2.28 -20.98
N ARG A 250 -8.80 -3.00 -19.88
CA ARG A 250 -8.96 -4.44 -19.83
C ARG A 250 -10.44 -4.82 -19.87
N SER A 251 -10.80 -5.82 -20.67
CA SER A 251 -12.14 -6.38 -20.72
C SER A 251 -12.42 -7.30 -19.51
N VAL A 252 -12.36 -6.75 -18.29
CA VAL A 252 -12.62 -7.47 -17.03
C VAL A 252 -13.90 -6.94 -16.36
N VAL A 253 -14.65 -7.84 -15.71
CA VAL A 253 -15.83 -7.47 -14.94
C VAL A 253 -15.40 -6.65 -13.72
N LYS A 254 -15.91 -5.41 -13.62
CA LYS A 254 -15.66 -4.52 -12.49
C LYS A 254 -16.47 -4.93 -11.26
N THR A 255 -15.99 -4.55 -10.10
CA THR A 255 -16.68 -4.75 -8.82
C THR A 255 -17.29 -3.42 -8.37
N ASP A 256 -18.61 -3.35 -8.37
CA ASP A 256 -19.43 -2.26 -7.85
C ASP A 256 -20.76 -2.82 -7.31
N ASN A 257 -21.64 -1.96 -6.78
CA ASN A 257 -22.91 -2.37 -6.16
C ASN A 257 -24.03 -2.69 -7.15
N ARG A 258 -23.83 -2.59 -8.47
CA ARG A 258 -24.83 -3.00 -9.47
C ARG A 258 -25.05 -4.50 -9.45
N PRO A 259 -26.23 -4.98 -9.91
CA PRO A 259 -26.50 -6.41 -10.09
C PRO A 259 -25.43 -7.10 -10.95
N ALA A 260 -25.08 -8.35 -10.60
CA ALA A 260 -24.01 -9.09 -11.29
C ALA A 260 -24.24 -9.22 -12.81
N ALA A 261 -25.51 -9.41 -13.25
CA ALA A 261 -25.84 -9.47 -14.67
C ALA A 261 -25.56 -8.16 -15.42
N VAL A 262 -25.76 -7.00 -14.77
CA VAL A 262 -25.47 -5.69 -15.36
C VAL A 262 -23.95 -5.50 -15.44
N ARG A 263 -23.22 -5.82 -14.39
CA ARG A 263 -21.74 -5.72 -14.39
C ARG A 263 -21.10 -6.61 -15.45
N ALA A 264 -21.63 -7.82 -15.64
CA ALA A 264 -21.11 -8.77 -16.64
C ALA A 264 -21.21 -8.25 -18.08
N THR A 265 -22.13 -7.33 -18.37
CA THR A 265 -22.30 -6.72 -19.70
C THR A 265 -21.54 -5.40 -19.84
N ASP A 266 -21.06 -4.82 -18.76
CA ASP A 266 -20.27 -3.56 -18.78
C ASP A 266 -18.76 -3.85 -18.73
N LEU A 267 -18.20 -4.12 -19.92
CA LEU A 267 -16.76 -4.31 -20.10
C LEU A 267 -16.04 -3.03 -20.56
N GLY A 268 -16.68 -1.88 -20.48
CA GLY A 268 -16.07 -0.57 -20.78
C GLY A 268 -14.87 -0.26 -19.86
N GLY A 269 -13.97 0.56 -20.32
CA GLY A 269 -12.76 0.95 -19.58
C GLY A 269 -13.04 1.81 -18.35
N ILE A 270 -12.03 1.99 -17.54
CA ILE A 270 -12.00 2.93 -16.40
C ILE A 270 -11.03 4.04 -16.73
N ASN A 271 -11.49 5.28 -16.67
CA ASN A 271 -10.69 6.48 -16.91
C ASN A 271 -10.93 7.48 -15.78
N ILE A 272 -10.03 7.54 -14.80
CA ILE A 272 -10.24 8.32 -13.58
C ILE A 272 -9.10 9.31 -13.37
N GLY A 273 -9.44 10.59 -13.24
CA GLY A 273 -8.60 11.61 -12.65
C GLY A 273 -8.81 11.67 -11.15
N THR A 274 -7.71 11.61 -10.38
CA THR A 274 -7.68 11.76 -8.92
C THR A 274 -6.85 12.99 -8.58
N TYR A 275 -7.42 13.95 -7.85
CA TYR A 275 -6.77 15.21 -7.49
C TYR A 275 -6.81 15.37 -5.98
N GLY A 276 -5.69 15.71 -5.38
CA GLY A 276 -5.65 15.81 -3.94
C GLY A 276 -4.36 16.39 -3.38
N GLY A 277 -4.22 16.23 -2.08
CA GLY A 277 -3.06 16.72 -1.37
C GLY A 277 -2.98 16.22 0.06
N HIS A 278 -1.88 16.63 0.72
CA HIS A 278 -1.75 16.49 2.16
C HIS A 278 -1.08 17.69 2.79
N PHE A 279 -1.30 17.81 4.08
CA PHE A 279 -0.55 18.69 4.98
C PHE A 279 -0.12 17.89 6.20
N ILE A 280 1.16 17.96 6.57
CA ILE A 280 1.71 17.36 7.78
C ILE A 280 2.53 18.40 8.54
N LEU A 281 2.47 18.32 9.88
CA LEU A 281 3.12 19.23 10.80
C LEU A 281 3.75 18.44 11.95
N ALA A 282 4.97 18.78 12.31
CA ALA A 282 5.63 18.39 13.56
C ALA A 282 5.94 19.67 14.35
N ALA A 283 5.43 19.77 15.58
CA ALA A 283 5.49 20.94 16.41
C ALA A 283 6.06 20.59 17.80
N PRO A 284 7.40 20.58 17.97
CA PRO A 284 8.01 20.38 19.27
C PRO A 284 7.75 21.56 20.20
N THR A 285 7.43 21.27 21.46
CA THR A 285 7.24 22.22 22.53
C THR A 285 8.38 22.16 23.54
N ASN A 286 8.52 23.19 24.39
CA ASN A 286 9.61 23.23 25.37
C ASN A 286 9.42 22.22 26.53
N SER A 287 8.19 21.88 26.89
CA SER A 287 7.91 21.08 28.09
C SER A 287 6.93 19.90 27.86
N ALA A 288 5.99 20.02 26.93
CA ALA A 288 4.96 18.99 26.72
C ALA A 288 5.40 17.88 25.73
N GLY A 289 6.52 18.04 25.05
CA GLY A 289 6.96 17.11 24.00
C GLY A 289 6.62 17.62 22.61
N GLU A 290 6.37 16.71 21.67
CA GLU A 290 6.09 17.06 20.28
C GLU A 290 4.66 16.68 19.90
N PHE A 291 3.95 17.59 19.24
CA PHE A 291 2.67 17.34 18.62
C PHE A 291 2.83 17.21 17.11
N ASP A 292 1.98 16.40 16.52
CA ASP A 292 1.90 16.27 15.07
C ASP A 292 0.45 16.31 14.57
N LEU A 293 0.29 16.77 13.32
CA LEU A 293 -0.97 16.79 12.61
C LEU A 293 -0.79 16.24 11.21
N LEU A 294 -1.81 15.57 10.70
CA LEU A 294 -1.91 15.11 9.33
C LEU A 294 -3.31 15.40 8.80
N GLY A 295 -3.37 16.06 7.65
CA GLY A 295 -4.54 16.15 6.80
C GLY A 295 -4.21 15.60 5.42
N TRP A 296 -5.05 14.73 4.87
CA TRP A 296 -4.94 14.20 3.52
C TRP A 296 -6.33 14.16 2.88
N GLY A 297 -6.43 14.41 1.58
CA GLY A 297 -7.71 14.32 0.90
C GLY A 297 -7.59 14.27 -0.61
N VAL A 298 -8.60 13.66 -1.26
CA VAL A 298 -8.69 13.49 -2.72
C VAL A 298 -10.12 13.56 -3.20
N LEU A 299 -10.27 14.01 -4.44
CA LEU A 299 -11.49 13.93 -5.25
C LEU A 299 -11.20 13.15 -6.52
N GLN A 300 -12.21 12.42 -7.00
CA GLN A 300 -12.12 11.65 -8.24
C GLN A 300 -13.24 12.01 -9.19
N SER A 301 -12.89 12.08 -10.49
CA SER A 301 -13.84 12.27 -11.57
C SER A 301 -13.40 11.49 -12.81
N GLY A 302 -14.36 11.13 -13.68
CA GLY A 302 -14.06 10.39 -14.89
C GLY A 302 -15.14 9.36 -15.24
N GLU A 303 -14.70 8.20 -15.71
CA GLU A 303 -15.58 7.13 -16.20
C GLU A 303 -15.26 5.80 -15.51
N TRP A 304 -16.30 5.05 -15.17
CA TRP A 304 -16.29 3.70 -14.64
C TRP A 304 -17.14 2.81 -15.53
N GLY A 305 -16.57 2.36 -16.64
CA GLY A 305 -17.35 1.72 -17.69
C GLY A 305 -18.43 2.66 -18.22
N GLN A 306 -19.70 2.27 -18.10
CA GLN A 306 -20.85 3.07 -18.51
C GLN A 306 -21.29 4.13 -17.47
N LEU A 307 -20.70 4.14 -16.28
CA LEU A 307 -21.03 5.08 -15.21
C LEU A 307 -20.07 6.27 -15.18
N LYS A 308 -20.53 7.40 -14.64
CA LYS A 308 -19.67 8.54 -14.33
C LYS A 308 -19.05 8.36 -12.95
N GLN A 309 -17.72 8.45 -12.87
CA GLN A 309 -17.03 8.44 -11.58
C GLN A 309 -17.16 9.79 -10.89
N ARG A 310 -17.65 9.81 -9.63
CA ARG A 310 -17.69 10.99 -8.75
C ARG A 310 -17.54 10.54 -7.30
N SER A 311 -16.36 10.70 -6.73
CA SER A 311 -16.08 10.19 -5.40
C SER A 311 -14.97 10.97 -4.72
N GLY A 312 -14.72 10.68 -3.45
CA GLY A 312 -13.65 11.31 -2.71
C GLY A 312 -13.34 10.59 -1.41
N ALA A 313 -12.19 10.94 -0.83
CA ALA A 313 -11.76 10.43 0.46
C ALA A 313 -10.94 11.47 1.20
N PHE A 314 -10.93 11.41 2.54
CA PHE A 314 -10.06 12.25 3.36
C PHE A 314 -9.64 11.56 4.66
N ALA A 315 -8.55 12.04 5.25
CA ALA A 315 -8.05 11.66 6.55
C ALA A 315 -7.66 12.90 7.36
N ALA A 316 -7.95 12.88 8.65
CA ALA A 316 -7.49 13.86 9.62
C ALA A 316 -6.95 13.12 10.85
N GLU A 317 -5.69 13.35 11.21
CA GLU A 317 -5.00 12.63 12.27
C GLU A 317 -4.22 13.60 13.14
N GLY A 318 -4.06 13.28 14.41
CA GLY A 318 -3.21 14.00 15.34
C GLY A 318 -2.42 13.05 16.22
N GLY A 319 -1.24 13.48 16.64
CA GLY A 319 -0.35 12.72 17.50
C GLY A 319 0.36 13.55 18.53
N TRP A 320 0.84 12.88 19.57
CA TRP A 320 1.59 13.46 20.67
C TRP A 320 2.68 12.51 21.15
N GLN A 321 3.90 13.04 21.23
CA GLN A 321 5.08 12.39 21.79
C GLN A 321 5.47 13.11 23.08
N PRO A 322 5.01 12.65 24.26
CA PRO A 322 5.23 13.34 25.53
C PRO A 322 6.70 13.33 25.95
N ALA A 323 7.20 14.47 26.44
CA ALA A 323 8.58 14.62 26.91
C ALA A 323 8.87 13.84 28.20
N PHE A 324 7.85 13.60 29.07
CA PHE A 324 8.01 13.01 30.38
C PHE A 324 8.25 11.49 30.38
N ALA A 325 7.96 10.79 29.28
CA ALA A 325 8.07 9.34 29.18
C ALA A 325 9.26 8.91 28.31
N SER A 326 10.41 9.54 28.50
CA SER A 326 11.62 9.36 27.67
C SER A 326 12.16 7.91 27.63
N ALA A 327 11.93 7.13 28.68
CA ALA A 327 12.38 5.73 28.75
C ALA A 327 11.70 4.83 27.70
N VAL A 328 10.44 5.05 27.39
CA VAL A 328 9.66 4.22 26.44
C VAL A 328 9.29 4.99 25.18
N ARG A 329 9.56 6.31 25.14
CA ARG A 329 9.32 7.20 24.00
C ARG A 329 7.97 6.92 23.33
N PRO A 330 6.84 7.14 24.04
CA PRO A 330 5.53 6.86 23.51
C PRO A 330 5.16 7.85 22.41
N TRP A 331 4.42 7.38 21.42
CA TRP A 331 3.73 8.19 20.45
C TRP A 331 2.27 7.77 20.43
N ILE A 332 1.41 8.66 20.88
CA ILE A 332 -0.03 8.44 20.96
C ILE A 332 -0.68 9.18 19.81
N ARG A 333 -1.48 8.49 19.01
CA ARG A 333 -2.14 9.04 17.83
C ARG A 333 -3.61 8.68 17.82
N GLY A 334 -4.40 9.50 17.15
CA GLY A 334 -5.77 9.19 16.80
C GLY A 334 -6.13 9.86 15.49
N GLY A 335 -7.16 9.34 14.84
CA GLY A 335 -7.57 9.92 13.59
C GLY A 335 -8.85 9.33 13.02
N TYR A 336 -9.31 10.00 11.98
CA TYR A 336 -10.52 9.68 11.26
C TYR A 336 -10.20 9.61 9.77
N TYR A 337 -10.67 8.54 9.13
CA TYR A 337 -10.63 8.35 7.69
C TYR A 337 -12.05 8.16 7.16
N TYR A 338 -12.32 8.75 6.01
CA TYR A 338 -13.56 8.59 5.27
C TYR A 338 -13.26 8.41 3.79
N SER A 339 -13.98 7.49 3.16
CA SER A 339 -14.06 7.38 1.70
C SER A 339 -15.51 7.15 1.28
N SER A 340 -15.94 7.82 0.22
CA SER A 340 -17.31 7.71 -0.28
C SER A 340 -17.64 6.31 -0.77
N GLY A 341 -18.90 5.92 -0.64
CA GLY A 341 -19.54 4.75 -1.23
C GLY A 341 -20.69 5.15 -2.14
N ASP A 342 -21.14 4.24 -2.99
CA ASP A 342 -22.25 4.45 -3.90
C ASP A 342 -23.59 4.16 -3.22
N GLY A 343 -24.43 5.17 -3.12
CA GLY A 343 -25.75 5.07 -2.51
C GLY A 343 -26.86 4.55 -3.44
N ASN A 344 -26.66 4.60 -4.75
CA ASN A 344 -27.69 4.29 -5.74
C ASN A 344 -27.12 3.69 -7.02
N ALA A 345 -27.08 2.38 -7.12
CA ALA A 345 -26.58 1.63 -8.26
C ALA A 345 -27.29 1.92 -9.61
N ALA A 346 -28.38 2.70 -9.62
CA ALA A 346 -29.24 2.93 -10.80
C ALA A 346 -29.18 4.37 -11.34
N ASP A 347 -28.39 5.29 -10.74
CA ASP A 347 -28.41 6.71 -11.13
C ASP A 347 -27.38 7.10 -12.20
N GLY A 348 -26.64 6.12 -12.74
CA GLY A 348 -25.61 6.36 -13.75
C GLY A 348 -24.30 6.91 -13.20
N THR A 349 -24.13 6.94 -11.87
CA THR A 349 -22.92 7.41 -11.19
C THR A 349 -22.29 6.28 -10.38
N HIS A 350 -20.97 6.16 -10.39
CA HIS A 350 -20.21 5.36 -9.47
C HIS A 350 -19.65 6.28 -8.37
N GLY A 351 -20.31 6.26 -7.20
CA GLY A 351 -20.00 7.13 -6.07
C GLY A 351 -18.91 6.59 -5.16
N THR A 352 -18.44 5.36 -5.37
CA THR A 352 -17.43 4.71 -4.56
C THR A 352 -16.05 5.27 -4.85
N PHE A 353 -15.33 5.70 -3.81
CA PHE A 353 -13.92 6.04 -3.94
C PHE A 353 -13.12 4.85 -4.43
N PHE A 354 -12.34 5.03 -5.49
CA PHE A 354 -11.52 3.98 -6.10
C PHE A 354 -10.06 4.11 -5.67
N ALA A 355 -9.59 3.14 -4.92
CA ALA A 355 -8.23 3.13 -4.36
C ALA A 355 -7.16 2.63 -5.36
N ILE A 356 -7.26 2.95 -6.62
CA ILE A 356 -6.36 2.72 -7.79
C ILE A 356 -5.47 1.46 -7.68
N LEU A 357 -4.24 1.60 -7.20
CA LEU A 357 -3.20 0.56 -7.09
C LEU A 357 -2.57 0.56 -5.68
N PRO A 358 -3.34 0.55 -4.58
CA PRO A 358 -2.82 0.80 -3.24
C PRO A 358 -1.98 -0.37 -2.72
N THR A 359 -1.24 -0.11 -1.62
CA THR A 359 -0.89 -1.16 -0.66
C THR A 359 -1.89 -1.07 0.49
N PRO A 360 -2.83 -2.01 0.65
CA PRO A 360 -4.03 -1.83 1.49
C PRO A 360 -3.80 -1.96 3.00
N ARG A 361 -2.61 -1.67 3.51
CA ARG A 361 -2.24 -1.79 4.93
C ARG A 361 -1.86 -0.48 5.60
N VAL A 362 -2.24 0.66 5.03
CA VAL A 362 -1.84 1.97 5.55
C VAL A 362 -2.48 2.28 6.90
N TYR A 363 -3.75 1.95 7.08
CA TYR A 363 -4.50 2.22 8.32
C TYR A 363 -4.50 1.05 9.29
N ALA A 364 -4.74 -0.17 8.82
CA ALA A 364 -4.71 -1.37 9.63
C ALA A 364 -3.90 -2.45 8.93
N ARG A 365 -3.19 -3.25 9.69
CA ARG A 365 -2.35 -4.35 9.14
C ARG A 365 -3.16 -5.60 8.79
N PHE A 366 -4.45 -5.46 8.64
CA PHE A 366 -5.35 -6.52 8.21
C PHE A 366 -5.65 -6.44 6.72
N PRO A 367 -5.51 -7.54 5.95
CA PRO A 367 -5.70 -7.53 4.51
C PRO A 367 -7.16 -7.72 4.06
N PHE A 368 -8.14 -7.78 4.95
CA PHE A 368 -9.52 -8.14 4.63
C PHE A 368 -10.43 -6.96 4.29
N PHE A 369 -9.94 -5.73 4.37
CA PHE A 369 -10.65 -4.55 3.89
C PHE A 369 -9.68 -3.60 3.18
N ASN A 370 -10.24 -2.70 2.40
CA ASN A 370 -9.48 -1.66 1.76
C ASN A 370 -10.13 -0.28 2.03
N SER A 371 -9.48 0.76 1.56
CA SER A 371 -9.91 2.14 1.82
C SER A 371 -11.06 2.62 0.90
N MET A 372 -11.92 1.72 0.39
CA MET A 372 -13.07 2.04 -0.45
C MET A 372 -14.36 1.88 0.35
N ASN A 373 -15.29 2.85 0.25
CA ASN A 373 -16.55 2.86 0.99
C ASN A 373 -16.35 2.61 2.49
N ASN A 374 -15.37 3.25 3.10
CA ASN A 374 -14.94 2.94 4.46
C ASN A 374 -14.85 4.20 5.31
N THR A 375 -15.36 4.11 6.53
CA THR A 375 -15.14 5.07 7.61
C THR A 375 -14.36 4.35 8.70
N ASP A 376 -13.22 4.91 9.11
CA ASP A 376 -12.35 4.37 10.15
C ASP A 376 -12.05 5.43 11.20
N LEU A 377 -12.39 5.15 12.44
CA LEU A 377 -11.96 5.91 13.61
C LEU A 377 -10.96 5.07 14.39
N PHE A 378 -9.76 5.57 14.60
CA PHE A 378 -8.71 4.79 15.24
C PHE A 378 -8.00 5.54 16.38
N ALA A 379 -7.41 4.75 17.26
CA ALA A 379 -6.41 5.18 18.23
C ALA A 379 -5.20 4.25 18.14
N GLU A 380 -3.99 4.81 18.25
CA GLU A 380 -2.72 4.11 18.15
C GLU A 380 -1.81 4.51 19.30
N VAL A 381 -1.08 3.55 19.85
CA VAL A 381 0.04 3.79 20.75
C VAL A 381 1.27 3.06 20.22
N MET A 382 2.34 3.80 20.01
CA MET A 382 3.65 3.25 19.66
C MET A 382 4.63 3.52 20.78
N LEU A 383 5.35 2.48 21.21
CA LEU A 383 6.42 2.56 22.23
C LEU A 383 7.75 2.18 21.58
N ARG A 384 8.81 2.91 21.86
CA ARG A 384 10.17 2.64 21.38
C ARG A 384 11.14 2.60 22.57
N PRO A 385 11.10 1.54 23.43
CA PRO A 385 11.96 1.46 24.63
C PRO A 385 13.45 1.36 24.29
N THR A 386 13.79 0.80 23.13
CA THR A 386 15.16 0.75 22.63
C THR A 386 15.24 1.12 21.14
N LYS A 387 16.44 1.25 20.59
CA LYS A 387 16.64 1.46 19.15
C LYS A 387 16.23 0.24 18.30
N LYS A 388 16.19 -0.96 18.92
CA LYS A 388 15.90 -2.24 18.25
C LYS A 388 14.48 -2.76 18.50
N LEU A 389 13.72 -2.14 19.43
CA LEU A 389 12.39 -2.61 19.80
C LEU A 389 11.37 -1.47 19.62
N ALA A 390 10.37 -1.72 18.80
CA ALA A 390 9.17 -0.91 18.68
C ALA A 390 7.94 -1.79 18.92
N ILE A 391 7.05 -1.33 19.79
CA ILE A 391 5.77 -1.97 20.10
C ILE A 391 4.68 -1.04 19.59
N ARG A 392 3.78 -1.54 18.77
CA ARG A 392 2.64 -0.78 18.23
C ARG A 392 1.34 -1.50 18.56
N SER A 393 0.36 -0.76 19.02
CA SER A 393 -0.99 -1.24 19.27
C SER A 393 -1.99 -0.26 18.65
N ASP A 394 -2.92 -0.79 17.86
CA ASP A 394 -3.96 -0.03 17.17
C ASP A 394 -5.33 -0.57 17.56
N VAL A 395 -6.30 0.34 17.73
CA VAL A 395 -7.72 0.01 17.87
C VAL A 395 -8.48 0.77 16.79
N HIS A 396 -9.30 0.05 16.01
CA HIS A 396 -10.06 0.60 14.90
C HIS A 396 -11.55 0.33 15.05
N GLY A 397 -12.37 1.35 14.82
CA GLY A 397 -13.79 1.21 14.55
C GLY A 397 -14.05 1.42 13.07
N LEU A 398 -14.57 0.39 12.39
CA LEU A 398 -14.76 0.38 10.94
C LEU A 398 -16.25 0.31 10.60
N TRP A 399 -16.68 1.16 9.68
CA TRP A 399 -18.04 1.18 9.16
C TRP A 399 -18.03 1.36 7.65
N LEU A 400 -19.07 0.85 6.97
CA LEU A 400 -19.37 1.28 5.61
C LEU A 400 -19.81 2.74 5.62
N SER A 401 -19.22 3.57 4.78
CA SER A 401 -19.65 4.96 4.59
C SER A 401 -21.04 5.02 3.96
N ASN A 402 -21.36 4.04 3.12
CA ASN A 402 -22.68 3.84 2.56
C ASN A 402 -23.09 2.35 2.62
N LYS A 403 -24.19 2.07 3.30
CA LYS A 403 -24.72 0.69 3.50
C LYS A 403 -25.29 0.05 2.23
N ASN A 404 -25.63 0.85 1.22
CA ASN A 404 -26.13 0.36 -0.07
C ASN A 404 -25.00 -0.10 -1.00
N ASP A 405 -23.76 0.11 -0.59
CA ASP A 405 -22.56 -0.31 -1.32
C ASP A 405 -21.90 -1.52 -0.65
N LEU A 406 -20.77 -1.95 -1.18
CA LEU A 406 -20.07 -3.17 -0.79
C LEU A 406 -18.98 -2.91 0.26
N TRP A 407 -18.64 -3.95 1.03
CA TRP A 407 -17.33 -4.09 1.64
C TRP A 407 -16.33 -4.51 0.57
N TYR A 408 -15.33 -3.67 0.33
CA TYR A 408 -14.29 -3.92 -0.66
C TYR A 408 -13.03 -4.51 -0.05
N THR A 409 -12.43 -5.47 -0.77
CA THR A 409 -11.12 -6.04 -0.48
C THR A 409 -10.28 -6.08 -1.75
N GLY A 410 -8.97 -6.19 -1.61
CA GLY A 410 -8.05 -6.25 -2.75
C GLY A 410 -7.09 -5.06 -2.81
N GLY A 411 -6.20 -5.08 -3.77
CA GLY A 411 -5.10 -4.13 -3.90
C GLY A 411 -4.94 -3.53 -5.30
N GLY A 412 -6.02 -3.49 -6.07
CA GLY A 412 -6.00 -3.00 -7.43
C GLY A 412 -5.54 -4.03 -8.45
N ALA A 413 -5.28 -3.59 -9.66
CA ALA A 413 -4.88 -4.45 -10.75
C ALA A 413 -3.52 -5.13 -10.48
N PHE A 414 -3.49 -6.46 -10.40
CA PHE A 414 -2.27 -7.25 -10.21
C PHE A 414 -2.17 -8.46 -11.14
N GLN A 415 -3.25 -8.77 -11.85
CA GLN A 415 -3.28 -9.78 -12.91
C GLN A 415 -4.02 -9.25 -14.14
N PRO A 416 -3.61 -9.62 -15.36
CA PRO A 416 -4.28 -9.14 -16.59
C PRO A 416 -5.75 -9.55 -16.72
N TRP A 417 -6.14 -10.67 -16.10
CA TRP A 417 -7.46 -11.31 -16.24
C TRP A 417 -8.39 -11.11 -15.03
N THR A 418 -7.96 -10.43 -13.98
CA THR A 418 -8.79 -10.11 -12.82
C THR A 418 -8.85 -8.61 -12.60
N PHE A 419 -9.97 -8.13 -12.05
CA PHE A 419 -10.11 -6.72 -11.69
C PHE A 419 -9.18 -6.33 -10.53
N GLY A 420 -8.97 -7.27 -9.58
CA GLY A 420 -8.07 -7.06 -8.44
C GLY A 420 -8.75 -6.50 -7.19
N PHE A 421 -10.04 -6.22 -7.27
CA PHE A 421 -10.90 -5.93 -6.13
C PHE A 421 -12.08 -6.89 -6.11
N SER A 422 -12.50 -7.29 -4.93
CA SER A 422 -13.74 -8.00 -4.69
C SER A 422 -14.60 -7.22 -3.70
N GLY A 423 -15.89 -7.47 -3.72
CA GLY A 423 -16.85 -6.81 -2.84
C GLY A 423 -17.85 -7.78 -2.26
N ARG A 424 -18.25 -7.54 -1.01
CA ARG A 424 -19.29 -8.30 -0.30
C ARG A 424 -20.43 -7.38 0.08
N PRO A 425 -21.69 -7.82 -0.08
CA PRO A 425 -22.84 -7.03 0.35
C PRO A 425 -22.77 -6.70 1.85
N SER A 426 -23.27 -5.54 2.20
CA SER A 426 -23.56 -5.20 3.60
C SER A 426 -24.61 -6.16 4.17
N ASN A 427 -24.40 -6.65 5.38
CA ASN A 427 -25.42 -7.43 6.11
C ASN A 427 -26.42 -6.51 6.83
N GLY A 428 -26.51 -5.24 6.43
CA GLY A 428 -27.39 -4.25 7.05
C GLY A 428 -26.86 -3.66 8.37
N ALA A 429 -25.60 -3.96 8.70
CA ALA A 429 -24.96 -3.44 9.92
C ALA A 429 -24.27 -2.09 9.66
#